data_bfc1531ae7d83836a737a2e4b8c7ceb7
#
_entry.id   bfc1531ae7d83836a737a2e4b8c7ceb7
#
_cell.length_a   1.000
_cell.length_b   1.000
_cell.length_c   1.000
_cell.angle_alpha   90.00
_cell.angle_beta   90.00
_cell.angle_gamma   90.00
#
_symmetry.space_group_name_H-M   'P 1'
#
loop_
_entity.id
_entity.type
_entity.pdbx_description
1 polymer ?
#
loop_
_entity_poly.entity_id
_entity_poly.type
_entity_poly.pdbx_seq_one_letter_code
_entity_poly.pdbx_strand_id
1 'polypeptide(L)'
;LLIISSNKLRKFYTKYLEIKEELKELNFNQEGVFDSVVAPLFFVVTNNFTTLNQAILYTGILLLLLFLYRLLRKQNLKFVFYGLVGTLGALLLARVQGSASGFFIPGIVRDISIAVVGFISIIIKKPFTIYSSKAIRNWPQKWYLHELVRPAYTRVAVIWTLYLFLKGGLQIIFFNSPEILVTIKLLSSNQTTLILLVITYIVGQNKLQSLGGPSVD
;
A
#
# COMPACT_ATOMS: atom_id res chain seq x y z
N LEU A 1 -7.26 -35.19 23.94
CA LEU A 1 -6.33 -34.58 22.97
C LEU A 1 -7.04 -34.21 21.64
N LEU A 2 -7.94 -35.04 21.09
CA LEU A 2 -8.66 -34.81 19.80
C LEU A 2 -9.68 -33.64 19.86
N ILE A 3 -10.34 -33.44 21.01
CA ILE A 3 -11.34 -32.38 21.20
C ILE A 3 -10.71 -30.99 21.30
N ILE A 4 -9.50 -30.89 21.85
CA ILE A 4 -8.73 -29.63 21.93
C ILE A 4 -8.23 -29.21 20.56
N SER A 5 -7.85 -30.17 19.70
CA SER A 5 -7.46 -29.93 18.31
C SER A 5 -8.61 -29.39 17.46
N SER A 6 -9.82 -29.95 17.61
CA SER A 6 -11.04 -29.53 16.89
C SER A 6 -11.43 -28.07 17.21
N ASN A 7 -11.35 -27.66 18.47
CA ASN A 7 -11.67 -26.28 18.89
C ASN A 7 -10.65 -25.24 18.38
N LYS A 8 -9.36 -25.58 18.29
CA LYS A 8 -8.33 -24.70 17.71
C LYS A 8 -8.52 -24.55 16.21
N LEU A 9 -8.79 -25.64 15.49
CA LEU A 9 -9.08 -25.63 14.06
C LEU A 9 -10.35 -24.83 13.73
N ARG A 10 -11.40 -25.00 14.51
CA ARG A 10 -12.66 -24.25 14.35
C ARG A 10 -12.46 -22.74 14.57
N LYS A 11 -11.71 -22.33 15.62
CA LYS A 11 -11.33 -20.93 15.84
C LYS A 11 -10.49 -20.36 14.70
N PHE A 12 -9.54 -21.14 14.18
CA PHE A 12 -8.70 -20.72 13.06
C PHE A 12 -9.55 -20.54 11.78
N TYR A 13 -10.47 -21.46 11.50
CA TYR A 13 -11.34 -21.40 10.34
C TYR A 13 -12.33 -20.23 10.41
N THR A 14 -12.93 -19.97 11.57
CA THR A 14 -13.81 -18.80 11.77
C THR A 14 -13.03 -17.50 11.55
N LYS A 15 -11.82 -17.40 12.09
CA LYS A 15 -10.96 -16.23 11.92
C LYS A 15 -10.50 -16.05 10.46
N TYR A 16 -10.27 -17.13 9.73
CA TYR A 16 -9.97 -17.09 8.30
C TYR A 16 -11.17 -16.55 7.49
N LEU A 17 -12.39 -16.98 7.81
CA LEU A 17 -13.61 -16.49 7.14
C LEU A 17 -13.85 -15.01 7.41
N GLU A 18 -13.68 -14.53 8.63
CA GLU A 18 -13.77 -13.12 9.00
C GLU A 18 -12.77 -12.27 8.22
N ILE A 19 -11.50 -12.69 8.16
CA ILE A 19 -10.45 -12.00 7.37
C ILE A 19 -10.80 -11.99 5.89
N LYS A 20 -11.32 -13.10 5.36
CA LYS A 20 -11.70 -13.21 3.95
C LYS A 20 -12.85 -12.26 3.60
N GLU A 21 -13.84 -12.13 4.49
CA GLU A 21 -14.96 -11.19 4.30
C GLU A 21 -14.50 -9.74 4.38
N GLU A 22 -13.70 -9.35 5.38
CA GLU A 22 -13.13 -8.00 5.47
C GLU A 22 -12.23 -7.65 4.27
N LEU A 23 -11.43 -8.60 3.77
CA LEU A 23 -10.62 -8.39 2.56
C LEU A 23 -11.48 -8.22 1.30
N LYS A 24 -12.63 -8.87 1.24
CA LYS A 24 -13.60 -8.74 0.15
C LYS A 24 -14.29 -7.36 0.18
N GLU A 25 -14.61 -6.85 1.37
CA GLU A 25 -15.15 -5.50 1.54
C GLU A 25 -14.16 -4.39 1.15
N LEU A 26 -12.85 -4.61 1.30
CA LEU A 26 -11.81 -3.69 0.87
C LEU A 26 -11.68 -3.56 -0.66
N ASN A 27 -12.49 -4.30 -1.42
CA ASN A 27 -12.61 -4.26 -2.88
C ASN A 27 -11.23 -4.14 -3.59
N PHE A 28 -10.32 -5.09 -3.26
CA PHE A 28 -9.00 -5.15 -3.85
C PHE A 28 -9.11 -5.36 -5.36
N ASN A 29 -9.10 -4.28 -6.09
CA ASN A 29 -9.18 -4.30 -7.56
C ASN A 29 -7.85 -4.82 -8.12
N GLN A 30 -7.82 -6.10 -8.52
CA GLN A 30 -6.64 -6.74 -9.12
C GLN A 30 -6.15 -6.01 -10.38
N GLU A 31 -7.05 -5.35 -11.11
CA GLU A 31 -6.71 -4.61 -12.32
C GLU A 31 -5.81 -3.41 -12.04
N GLY A 32 -6.03 -2.65 -10.97
CA GLY A 32 -5.19 -1.51 -10.57
C GLY A 32 -3.78 -1.90 -10.12
N VAL A 33 -3.62 -3.15 -9.65
CA VAL A 33 -2.33 -3.72 -9.23
C VAL A 33 -1.42 -3.96 -10.41
N PHE A 34 -1.97 -4.61 -11.43
CA PHE A 34 -1.23 -4.95 -12.64
C PHE A 34 -0.62 -3.71 -13.27
N ASP A 35 -1.39 -2.63 -13.37
CA ASP A 35 -0.90 -1.37 -13.96
C ASP A 35 0.15 -0.67 -13.13
N SER A 36 0.06 -0.73 -11.81
CA SER A 36 1.05 -0.09 -10.95
C SER A 36 2.45 -0.70 -11.09
N VAL A 37 2.53 -1.91 -11.64
CA VAL A 37 3.76 -2.68 -11.82
C VAL A 37 4.22 -2.69 -13.27
N VAL A 38 3.31 -2.83 -14.22
CA VAL A 38 3.64 -2.97 -15.65
C VAL A 38 4.40 -1.75 -16.20
N ALA A 39 3.92 -0.55 -15.92
CA ALA A 39 4.56 0.66 -16.43
C ALA A 39 6.00 0.85 -15.92
N PRO A 40 6.31 0.77 -14.60
CA PRO A 40 7.69 0.89 -14.13
C PRO A 40 8.59 -0.26 -14.60
N LEU A 41 8.06 -1.48 -14.67
CA LEU A 41 8.83 -2.62 -15.17
C LEU A 41 9.19 -2.42 -16.65
N PHE A 42 8.20 -2.09 -17.47
CA PHE A 42 8.41 -1.83 -18.90
C PHE A 42 9.40 -0.68 -19.12
N PHE A 43 9.29 0.40 -18.33
CA PHE A 43 10.19 1.55 -18.44
C PHE A 43 11.64 1.17 -18.14
N VAL A 44 11.89 0.46 -17.02
CA VAL A 44 13.26 0.08 -16.65
C VAL A 44 13.85 -0.94 -17.63
N VAL A 45 13.08 -1.94 -18.05
CA VAL A 45 13.51 -2.92 -19.05
C VAL A 45 13.86 -2.21 -20.36
N THR A 46 12.99 -1.33 -20.85
CA THR A 46 13.22 -0.60 -22.09
C THR A 46 14.46 0.32 -21.99
N ASN A 47 14.66 0.97 -20.83
CA ASN A 47 15.81 1.83 -20.58
C ASN A 47 17.15 1.06 -20.62
N ASN A 48 17.15 -0.24 -20.30
CA ASN A 48 18.36 -1.07 -20.37
C ASN A 48 18.79 -1.41 -21.82
N PHE A 49 17.84 -1.36 -22.76
CA PHE A 49 18.09 -1.68 -24.17
C PHE A 49 18.10 -0.45 -25.09
N THR A 50 17.68 0.71 -24.58
CA THR A 50 17.52 1.94 -25.38
C THR A 50 18.01 3.17 -24.60
N THR A 51 17.94 4.35 -25.23
CA THR A 51 18.21 5.60 -24.53
C THR A 51 17.06 5.99 -23.60
N LEU A 52 17.34 6.78 -22.56
CA LEU A 52 16.33 7.27 -21.62
C LEU A 52 15.14 7.96 -22.35
N ASN A 53 15.41 8.77 -23.37
CA ASN A 53 14.36 9.46 -24.13
C ASN A 53 13.47 8.47 -24.91
N GLN A 54 14.05 7.43 -25.48
CA GLN A 54 13.31 6.36 -26.15
C GLN A 54 12.48 5.55 -25.18
N ALA A 55 13.05 5.20 -24.00
CA ALA A 55 12.32 4.50 -22.96
C ALA A 55 11.11 5.30 -22.45
N ILE A 56 11.27 6.61 -22.26
CA ILE A 56 10.16 7.52 -21.91
C ILE A 56 9.09 7.52 -23.00
N LEU A 57 9.48 7.65 -24.27
CA LEU A 57 8.55 7.66 -25.39
C LEU A 57 7.76 6.35 -25.48
N TYR A 58 8.44 5.19 -25.46
CA TYR A 58 7.80 3.88 -25.57
C TYR A 58 6.88 3.60 -24.39
N THR A 59 7.29 3.98 -23.17
CA THR A 59 6.43 3.86 -21.99
C THR A 59 5.22 4.78 -22.10
N GLY A 60 5.38 6.00 -22.60
CA GLY A 60 4.27 6.92 -22.87
C GLY A 60 3.27 6.36 -23.87
N ILE A 61 3.75 5.73 -24.95
CA ILE A 61 2.89 5.04 -25.94
C ILE A 61 2.14 3.88 -25.27
N LEU A 62 2.84 3.03 -24.50
CA LEU A 62 2.20 1.94 -23.76
C LEU A 62 1.09 2.45 -22.83
N LEU A 63 1.34 3.52 -22.08
CA LEU A 63 0.33 4.13 -21.21
C LEU A 63 -0.88 4.65 -21.98
N LEU A 64 -0.66 5.27 -23.14
CA LEU A 64 -1.74 5.73 -24.01
C LEU A 64 -2.58 4.55 -24.52
N LEU A 65 -1.95 3.47 -24.95
CA LEU A 65 -2.65 2.26 -25.39
C LEU A 65 -3.45 1.62 -24.25
N LEU A 66 -2.89 1.52 -23.05
CA LEU A 66 -3.60 1.03 -21.88
C LEU A 66 -4.78 1.94 -21.50
N PHE A 67 -4.61 3.25 -21.61
CA PHE A 67 -5.69 4.20 -21.38
C PHE A 67 -6.83 4.03 -22.39
N LEU A 68 -6.52 3.94 -23.69
CA LEU A 68 -7.51 3.71 -24.74
C LEU A 68 -8.24 2.38 -24.58
N TYR A 69 -7.50 1.31 -24.28
CA TYR A 69 -8.08 0.00 -23.98
C TYR A 69 -9.12 0.05 -22.85
N ARG A 70 -8.81 0.77 -21.78
CA ARG A 70 -9.71 0.92 -20.61
C ARG A 70 -10.91 1.81 -20.92
N LEU A 71 -10.69 2.84 -21.72
CA LEU A 71 -11.78 3.69 -22.23
C LEU A 71 -12.81 2.83 -22.97
N LEU A 72 -12.34 1.95 -23.86
CA LEU A 72 -13.19 1.04 -24.62
C LEU A 72 -13.92 0.02 -23.72
N ARG A 73 -13.27 -0.40 -22.62
CA ARG A 73 -13.85 -1.30 -21.62
C ARG A 73 -14.80 -0.61 -20.64
N LYS A 74 -15.06 0.69 -20.77
CA LYS A 74 -15.93 1.50 -19.89
C LYS A 74 -15.58 1.36 -18.40
N GLN A 75 -14.30 1.18 -18.08
CA GLN A 75 -13.80 1.11 -16.70
C GLN A 75 -13.88 2.49 -16.03
N ASN A 76 -13.75 2.52 -14.68
CA ASN A 76 -13.84 3.77 -13.92
C ASN A 76 -12.70 4.73 -14.30
N LEU A 77 -13.02 5.71 -15.16
CA LEU A 77 -12.06 6.63 -15.76
C LEU A 77 -11.31 7.50 -14.75
N LYS A 78 -11.89 7.77 -13.58
CA LYS A 78 -11.22 8.58 -12.54
C LYS A 78 -9.92 7.95 -12.08
N PHE A 79 -9.93 6.66 -11.73
CA PHE A 79 -8.72 5.95 -11.28
C PHE A 79 -7.69 5.80 -12.41
N VAL A 80 -8.16 5.56 -13.64
CA VAL A 80 -7.29 5.45 -14.82
C VAL A 80 -6.60 6.78 -15.10
N PHE A 81 -7.33 7.89 -15.03
CA PHE A 81 -6.80 9.23 -15.22
C PHE A 81 -5.74 9.58 -14.16
N TYR A 82 -6.02 9.34 -12.88
CA TYR A 82 -5.03 9.58 -11.82
C TYR A 82 -3.77 8.73 -11.98
N GLY A 83 -3.92 7.47 -12.37
CA GLY A 83 -2.79 6.60 -12.68
C GLY A 83 -1.94 7.10 -13.84
N LEU A 84 -2.59 7.55 -14.94
CA LEU A 84 -1.94 8.12 -16.10
C LEU A 84 -1.14 9.40 -15.73
N VAL A 85 -1.80 10.35 -15.08
CA VAL A 85 -1.17 11.63 -14.65
C VAL A 85 0.01 11.36 -13.71
N GLY A 86 -0.17 10.46 -12.74
CA GLY A 86 0.91 10.10 -11.83
C GLY A 86 2.11 9.46 -12.53
N THR A 87 1.86 8.59 -13.51
CA THR A 87 2.94 7.92 -14.26
C THR A 87 3.62 8.88 -15.23
N LEU A 88 2.87 9.75 -15.91
CA LEU A 88 3.46 10.80 -16.76
C LEU A 88 4.32 11.77 -15.93
N GLY A 89 3.86 12.16 -14.75
CA GLY A 89 4.67 12.96 -13.82
C GLY A 89 5.97 12.25 -13.41
N ALA A 90 5.93 10.95 -13.17
CA ALA A 90 7.12 10.15 -12.88
C ALA A 90 8.09 10.07 -14.07
N LEU A 91 7.60 9.93 -15.30
CA LEU A 91 8.41 9.97 -16.53
C LEU A 91 9.06 11.34 -16.74
N LEU A 92 8.34 12.42 -16.45
CA LEU A 92 8.91 13.79 -16.51
C LEU A 92 10.04 13.95 -15.50
N LEU A 93 9.90 13.44 -14.28
CA LEU A 93 10.97 13.47 -13.26
C LEU A 93 12.18 12.64 -13.71
N ALA A 94 11.99 11.48 -14.33
CA ALA A 94 13.06 10.69 -14.91
C ALA A 94 13.83 11.51 -15.97
N ARG A 95 13.11 12.24 -16.84
CA ARG A 95 13.70 13.10 -17.85
C ARG A 95 14.47 14.28 -17.25
N VAL A 96 13.89 14.98 -16.29
CA VAL A 96 14.53 16.14 -15.62
C VAL A 96 15.79 15.72 -14.89
N GLN A 97 15.77 14.55 -14.24
CA GLN A 97 16.95 14.03 -13.54
C GLN A 97 17.99 13.42 -14.48
N GLY A 98 17.64 13.12 -15.73
CA GLY A 98 18.53 12.46 -16.68
C GLY A 98 18.80 10.97 -16.36
N SER A 99 17.97 10.33 -15.53
CA SER A 99 18.15 8.96 -15.07
C SER A 99 16.80 8.25 -14.90
N ALA A 100 16.76 6.93 -15.19
CA ALA A 100 15.57 6.10 -14.99
C ALA A 100 15.15 6.03 -13.51
N SER A 101 16.06 6.23 -12.56
CA SER A 101 15.76 6.30 -11.13
C SER A 101 14.81 7.42 -10.77
N GLY A 102 14.83 8.53 -11.52
CA GLY A 102 13.91 9.66 -11.35
C GLY A 102 12.43 9.29 -11.40
N PHE A 103 12.10 8.21 -12.13
CA PHE A 103 10.75 7.66 -12.17
C PHE A 103 10.22 7.24 -10.80
N PHE A 104 11.09 6.84 -9.89
CA PHE A 104 10.71 6.33 -8.57
C PHE A 104 10.60 7.42 -7.50
N ILE A 105 11.07 8.66 -7.78
CA ILE A 105 11.04 9.78 -6.81
C ILE A 105 9.66 10.00 -6.18
N PRO A 106 8.54 10.07 -6.92
CA PRO A 106 7.24 10.29 -6.31
C PRO A 106 6.86 9.20 -5.30
N GLY A 107 7.22 7.95 -5.61
CA GLY A 107 6.99 6.81 -4.72
C GLY A 107 7.82 6.89 -3.44
N ILE A 108 9.09 7.23 -3.56
CA ILE A 108 10.01 7.38 -2.43
C ILE A 108 9.54 8.53 -1.52
N VAL A 109 9.25 9.68 -2.09
CA VAL A 109 8.77 10.85 -1.34
C VAL A 109 7.48 10.52 -0.61
N ARG A 110 6.52 9.86 -1.28
CA ARG A 110 5.28 9.41 -0.65
C ARG A 110 5.55 8.48 0.55
N ASP A 111 6.36 7.44 0.35
CA ASP A 111 6.60 6.41 1.36
C ASP A 111 7.30 7.01 2.59
N ILE A 112 8.31 7.85 2.39
CA ILE A 112 9.00 8.57 3.48
C ILE A 112 8.07 9.58 4.16
N SER A 113 7.28 10.35 3.41
CA SER A 113 6.36 11.32 3.99
C SER A 113 5.32 10.64 4.89
N ILE A 114 4.74 9.52 4.45
CA ILE A 114 3.80 8.75 5.27
C ILE A 114 4.49 8.15 6.48
N ALA A 115 5.73 7.67 6.34
CA ALA A 115 6.52 7.16 7.47
C ALA A 115 6.81 8.24 8.51
N VAL A 116 7.19 9.45 8.10
CA VAL A 116 7.41 10.60 9.00
C VAL A 116 6.12 10.99 9.70
N VAL A 117 5.01 11.12 8.97
CA VAL A 117 3.69 11.39 9.56
C VAL A 117 3.30 10.28 10.54
N GLY A 118 3.54 9.01 10.18
CA GLY A 118 3.32 7.87 11.05
C GLY A 118 4.12 7.96 12.36
N PHE A 119 5.40 8.26 12.26
CA PHE A 119 6.30 8.42 13.40
C PHE A 119 5.84 9.57 14.33
N ILE A 120 5.56 10.74 13.76
CA ILE A 120 5.05 11.90 14.54
C ILE A 120 3.72 11.52 15.22
N SER A 121 2.81 10.84 14.51
CA SER A 121 1.52 10.43 15.04
C SER A 121 1.63 9.50 16.26
N ILE A 122 2.66 8.65 16.29
CA ILE A 122 2.96 7.77 17.42
C ILE A 122 3.45 8.59 18.62
N ILE A 123 4.39 9.53 18.39
CA ILE A 123 4.94 10.40 19.45
C ILE A 123 3.84 11.23 20.13
N ILE A 124 2.96 11.84 19.34
CA ILE A 124 1.84 12.66 19.88
C ILE A 124 0.69 11.78 20.43
N LYS A 125 0.86 10.47 20.52
CA LYS A 125 -0.14 9.50 21.03
C LYS A 125 -1.49 9.53 20.29
N LYS A 126 -1.48 9.94 19.02
CA LYS A 126 -2.63 9.94 18.09
C LYS A 126 -2.28 9.18 16.83
N PRO A 127 -2.11 7.84 16.88
CA PRO A 127 -1.60 7.05 15.77
C PRO A 127 -2.49 7.21 14.52
N PHE A 128 -1.87 7.41 13.35
CA PHE A 128 -2.57 7.68 12.09
C PHE A 128 -3.56 6.58 11.68
N THR A 129 -3.32 5.35 12.13
CA THR A 129 -4.21 4.20 11.89
C THR A 129 -5.60 4.36 12.52
N ILE A 130 -5.74 5.21 13.54
CA ILE A 130 -7.05 5.60 14.08
C ILE A 130 -7.86 6.34 13.01
N TYR A 131 -7.25 7.28 12.30
CA TYR A 131 -7.94 8.06 11.28
C TYR A 131 -8.34 7.22 10.09
N SER A 132 -7.48 6.26 9.68
CA SER A 132 -7.79 5.29 8.63
C SER A 132 -8.98 4.40 9.02
N SER A 133 -8.97 3.87 10.25
CA SER A 133 -10.08 3.05 10.76
C SER A 133 -11.37 3.85 10.91
N LYS A 134 -11.27 5.11 11.38
CA LYS A 134 -12.44 6.00 11.50
C LYS A 134 -13.06 6.29 10.13
N ALA A 135 -12.27 6.49 9.09
CA ALA A 135 -12.77 6.73 7.74
C ALA A 135 -13.58 5.55 7.17
N ILE A 136 -13.25 4.32 7.59
CA ILE A 136 -13.93 3.10 7.13
C ILE A 136 -15.15 2.78 8.01
N ARG A 137 -14.97 2.79 9.34
CA ARG A 137 -15.97 2.31 10.30
C ARG A 137 -16.86 3.40 10.90
N ASN A 138 -16.48 4.65 10.73
CA ASN A 138 -17.15 5.85 11.25
C ASN A 138 -17.49 5.82 12.77
N TRP A 139 -16.67 5.13 13.55
CA TRP A 139 -16.86 5.05 15.01
C TRP A 139 -16.44 6.33 15.72
N PRO A 140 -16.95 6.62 16.94
CA PRO A 140 -16.62 7.82 17.69
C PRO A 140 -15.13 7.95 18.00
N GLN A 141 -14.55 9.12 17.79
CA GLN A 141 -13.13 9.34 18.03
C GLN A 141 -12.71 9.09 19.49
N LYS A 142 -13.60 9.37 20.44
CA LYS A 142 -13.37 9.11 21.87
C LYS A 142 -13.07 7.64 22.16
N TRP A 143 -13.75 6.72 21.44
CA TRP A 143 -13.51 5.28 21.58
C TRP A 143 -12.10 4.89 21.14
N TYR A 144 -11.64 5.39 20.00
CA TYR A 144 -10.29 5.10 19.49
C TYR A 144 -9.17 5.62 20.40
N LEU A 145 -9.39 6.74 21.08
CA LEU A 145 -8.41 7.37 21.97
C LEU A 145 -8.47 6.83 23.40
N HIS A 146 -9.41 5.94 23.70
CA HIS A 146 -9.53 5.30 25.01
C HIS A 146 -8.25 4.55 25.36
N GLU A 147 -7.85 4.55 26.63
CA GLU A 147 -6.59 3.98 27.11
C GLU A 147 -6.41 2.50 26.79
N LEU A 148 -7.49 1.73 26.76
CA LEU A 148 -7.48 0.31 26.42
C LEU A 148 -7.43 0.04 24.91
N VAL A 149 -7.96 0.94 24.08
CA VAL A 149 -8.07 0.79 22.61
C VAL A 149 -6.84 1.32 21.90
N ARG A 150 -6.39 2.52 22.28
CA ARG A 150 -5.26 3.23 21.65
C ARG A 150 -3.99 2.38 21.49
N PRO A 151 -3.57 1.55 22.46
CA PRO A 151 -2.36 0.74 22.31
C PRO A 151 -2.41 -0.26 21.15
N ALA A 152 -3.59 -0.79 20.79
CA ALA A 152 -3.75 -1.66 19.64
C ALA A 152 -3.43 -0.90 18.33
N TYR A 153 -4.03 0.28 18.15
CA TYR A 153 -3.78 1.14 16.99
C TYR A 153 -2.34 1.66 16.93
N THR A 154 -1.74 1.94 18.08
CA THR A 154 -0.32 2.35 18.14
C THR A 154 0.60 1.23 17.66
N ARG A 155 0.37 -0.03 18.05
CA ARG A 155 1.17 -1.17 17.55
C ARG A 155 1.05 -1.33 16.05
N VAL A 156 -0.16 -1.23 15.52
CA VAL A 156 -0.39 -1.28 14.06
C VAL A 156 0.33 -0.12 13.38
N ALA A 157 0.25 1.11 13.92
CA ALA A 157 0.94 2.26 13.39
C ALA A 157 2.47 2.08 13.38
N VAL A 158 3.06 1.50 14.44
CA VAL A 158 4.49 1.18 14.50
C VAL A 158 4.90 0.23 13.38
N ILE A 159 4.15 -0.86 13.15
CA ILE A 159 4.45 -1.84 12.10
C ILE A 159 4.46 -1.17 10.72
N TRP A 160 3.42 -0.38 10.40
CA TRP A 160 3.34 0.34 9.12
C TRP A 160 4.44 1.39 8.95
N THR A 161 4.73 2.14 10.01
CA THR A 161 5.77 3.17 10.01
C THR A 161 7.15 2.55 9.76
N LEU A 162 7.49 1.47 10.47
CA LEU A 162 8.74 0.73 10.27
C LEU A 162 8.85 0.15 8.86
N TYR A 163 7.79 -0.45 8.35
CA TYR A 163 7.75 -0.97 6.99
C TYR A 163 8.04 0.13 5.95
N LEU A 164 7.39 1.29 6.09
CA LEU A 164 7.56 2.40 5.14
C LEU A 164 8.95 3.04 5.26
N PHE A 165 9.52 3.17 6.46
CA PHE A 165 10.89 3.62 6.64
C PHE A 165 11.89 2.64 6.04
N LEU A 166 11.72 1.34 6.27
CA LEU A 166 12.58 0.31 5.69
C LEU A 166 12.51 0.35 4.15
N LYS A 167 11.31 0.34 3.61
CA LYS A 167 11.09 0.40 2.16
C LYS A 167 11.68 1.67 1.55
N GLY A 168 11.32 2.84 2.10
CA GLY A 168 11.80 4.13 1.60
C GLY A 168 13.32 4.28 1.77
N GLY A 169 13.88 3.83 2.89
CA GLY A 169 15.31 3.80 3.13
C GLY A 169 16.07 2.92 2.13
N LEU A 170 15.58 1.71 1.85
CA LEU A 170 16.16 0.86 0.80
C LEU A 170 16.10 1.52 -0.57
N GLN A 171 14.99 2.18 -0.91
CA GLN A 171 14.87 2.90 -2.18
C GLN A 171 15.85 4.08 -2.27
N ILE A 172 16.15 4.77 -1.18
CA ILE A 172 17.14 5.85 -1.16
C ILE A 172 18.56 5.28 -1.30
N ILE A 173 18.89 4.22 -0.56
CA ILE A 173 20.23 3.58 -0.62
C ILE A 173 20.52 3.09 -2.04
N PHE A 174 19.55 2.47 -2.69
CA PHE A 174 19.70 1.91 -4.04
C PHE A 174 19.19 2.85 -5.14
N PHE A 175 19.15 4.16 -4.88
CA PHE A 175 18.55 5.13 -5.79
C PHE A 175 19.21 5.14 -7.18
N ASN A 176 20.51 4.89 -7.26
CA ASN A 176 21.24 4.86 -8.53
C ASN A 176 21.10 3.55 -9.32
N SER A 177 20.30 2.59 -8.85
CA SER A 177 20.09 1.27 -9.46
C SER A 177 18.59 1.07 -9.78
N PRO A 178 18.10 1.51 -10.95
CA PRO A 178 16.68 1.46 -11.29
C PRO A 178 16.12 0.02 -11.31
N GLU A 179 16.95 -1.00 -11.59
CA GLU A 179 16.59 -2.42 -11.54
C GLU A 179 16.26 -2.86 -10.11
N ILE A 180 17.04 -2.39 -9.14
CA ILE A 180 16.78 -2.68 -7.72
C ILE A 180 15.52 -1.94 -7.26
N LEU A 181 15.31 -0.69 -7.70
CA LEU A 181 14.12 0.08 -7.37
C LEU A 181 12.85 -0.59 -7.90
N VAL A 182 12.86 -1.10 -9.13
CA VAL A 182 11.72 -1.85 -9.67
C VAL A 182 11.50 -3.15 -8.90
N THR A 183 12.56 -3.85 -8.52
CA THR A 183 12.48 -5.06 -7.70
C THR A 183 11.86 -4.78 -6.32
N ILE A 184 12.30 -3.71 -5.63
CA ILE A 184 11.71 -3.28 -4.37
C ILE A 184 10.22 -2.97 -4.56
N LYS A 185 9.85 -2.30 -5.65
CA LYS A 185 8.46 -1.98 -5.96
C LYS A 185 7.62 -3.25 -6.21
N LEU A 186 8.15 -4.22 -6.92
CA LEU A 186 7.51 -5.52 -7.15
C LEU A 186 7.29 -6.28 -5.85
N LEU A 187 8.36 -6.44 -5.05
CA LEU A 187 8.30 -7.14 -3.76
C LEU A 187 7.39 -6.44 -2.76
N SER A 188 7.32 -5.11 -2.79
CA SER A 188 6.44 -4.31 -1.94
C SER A 188 5.06 -4.03 -2.56
N SER A 189 4.65 -4.83 -3.53
CA SER A 189 3.35 -4.75 -4.20
C SER A 189 2.20 -5.20 -3.28
N ASN A 190 1.00 -5.33 -3.85
CA ASN A 190 -0.21 -5.72 -3.12
C ASN A 190 -0.06 -6.98 -2.27
N GLN A 191 0.74 -7.95 -2.69
CA GLN A 191 0.92 -9.20 -1.93
C GLN A 191 1.55 -8.91 -0.56
N THR A 192 2.62 -8.13 -0.51
CA THR A 192 3.24 -7.73 0.76
C THR A 192 2.31 -6.83 1.58
N THR A 193 1.57 -5.93 0.93
CA THR A 193 0.56 -5.10 1.58
C THR A 193 -0.56 -5.95 2.18
N LEU A 194 -1.04 -6.99 1.48
CA LEU A 194 -2.04 -7.93 2.00
C LEU A 194 -1.51 -8.72 3.20
N ILE A 195 -0.27 -9.23 3.11
CA ILE A 195 0.36 -9.92 4.25
C ILE A 195 0.45 -8.98 5.45
N LEU A 196 0.86 -7.74 5.22
CA LEU A 196 0.97 -6.73 6.28
C LEU A 196 -0.39 -6.38 6.88
N LEU A 197 -1.45 -6.28 6.06
CA LEU A 197 -2.83 -6.10 6.53
C LEU A 197 -3.28 -7.26 7.42
N VAL A 198 -3.02 -8.50 7.02
CA VAL A 198 -3.36 -9.69 7.82
C VAL A 198 -2.60 -9.69 9.16
N ILE A 199 -1.30 -9.40 9.14
CA ILE A 199 -0.49 -9.31 10.37
C ILE A 199 -1.05 -8.24 11.30
N THR A 200 -1.34 -7.05 10.78
CA THR A 200 -1.83 -5.92 11.58
C THR A 200 -3.26 -6.15 12.09
N TYR A 201 -4.09 -6.84 11.32
CA TYR A 201 -5.40 -7.28 11.77
C TYR A 201 -5.28 -8.23 12.97
N ILE A 202 -4.44 -9.27 12.88
CA ILE A 202 -4.21 -10.21 13.96
C ILE A 202 -3.66 -9.51 15.20
N VAL A 203 -2.67 -8.62 15.04
CA VAL A 203 -2.07 -7.87 16.17
C VAL A 203 -3.07 -6.91 16.81
N GLY A 204 -3.90 -6.24 15.99
CA GLY A 204 -4.97 -5.36 16.47
C GLY A 204 -6.06 -6.13 17.21
N GLN A 205 -6.59 -7.18 16.61
CA GLN A 205 -7.65 -8.02 17.16
C GLN A 205 -7.27 -8.66 18.50
N ASN A 206 -6.06 -9.20 18.64
CA ASN A 206 -5.61 -9.82 19.89
C ASN A 206 -5.66 -8.87 21.08
N LYS A 207 -5.66 -7.56 20.86
CA LYS A 207 -5.77 -6.54 21.91
C LYS A 207 -7.20 -6.03 22.11
N LEU A 208 -8.06 -6.14 21.10
CA LEU A 208 -9.41 -5.59 21.11
C LEU A 208 -10.48 -6.63 21.42
N GLN A 209 -10.15 -7.94 21.42
CA GLN A 209 -11.13 -9.04 21.61
C GLN A 209 -11.94 -8.97 22.88
N SER A 210 -11.45 -8.26 23.92
CA SER A 210 -12.14 -8.11 25.21
C SER A 210 -13.00 -6.85 25.31
N LEU A 211 -12.96 -5.94 24.33
CA LEU A 211 -13.50 -4.59 24.53
C LEU A 211 -14.83 -4.33 23.79
N GLY A 212 -15.24 -5.22 22.88
CA GLY A 212 -16.39 -4.96 22.02
C GLY A 212 -16.26 -3.69 21.17
N GLY A 213 -17.14 -3.51 20.19
CA GLY A 213 -17.27 -2.23 19.49
C GLY A 213 -17.97 -1.19 20.39
N PRO A 214 -17.96 0.11 20.01
CA PRO A 214 -18.80 1.10 20.67
C PRO A 214 -20.25 0.65 20.52
N SER A 215 -21.01 0.66 21.62
CA SER A 215 -22.46 0.57 21.57
C SER A 215 -22.95 1.65 20.61
N VAL A 216 -23.76 1.28 19.64
CA VAL A 216 -24.43 2.21 18.73
C VAL A 216 -25.64 2.72 19.51
N ASP A 217 -25.42 3.71 20.42
CA ASP A 217 -26.45 4.50 21.05
C ASP A 217 -26.67 5.77 20.22
#